data_88317ccd794328393099e4605af60225
#
_entry.id   88317ccd794328393099e4605af60225
#
_cell.length_a   1.000
_cell.length_b   1.000
_cell.length_c   1.000
_cell.angle_alpha   90.00
_cell.angle_beta   90.00
_cell.angle_gamma   90.00
#
_symmetry.space_group_name_H-M   'P 1'
#
loop_
_entity.id
_entity.type
_entity.pdbx_description
1 polymer ?
#
loop_
_entity_poly.entity_id
_entity_poly.type
_entity_poly.pdbx_seq_one_letter_code
_entity_poly.pdbx_strand_id
1 'polypeptide(L)'
;VACDKPPVGTLSAILEHNRPAIIMSDGSIRPGVDSVTKEPIDLITAYQLAGSDDEVLKKRIACEACPGHGSCGGIFTYNTMQTFIGVVGMQPLEMVSPASEDQRRLEEFPNKLITYLDNMIKNDIKPRDIVTRDSIRNAIIVAMSIGGSTNVMLHAPELARAAGYSNFNEDIMSFEEFNHLSKNVVPVLVDARPFGKYSMVDIDAKGGVQVFVKDLLDSGLLNGNTLTCTGETLNEQITRLDPKSPDGNVIYPVKKPFKETGGLRLLGGNLSPEYSSILKLAGVEGGLENNVFIGKARIFDGEQKLLDALENEPEKFMNKDMIIVRYEGPVGGPGMPEMLDSTSRITALCRERDIIVGLMTDGRFSGGSVGLVIGHVGPEAAVGGPIGLIKDKDEIVVDLNKNTLTCTQLLDENILRERKNDWKKIVDDNNGLHPSVGIADTRLLNRMRSSAVSAIYGAGMHPDRKVWIPDPREIKKSDFIPKNIYKN
;
A
#
# COMPACT_ATOMS: atom_id res chain seq x y z
N VAL A 1 -1.96 17.67 -6.48
CA VAL A 1 -2.51 16.67 -5.52
C VAL A 1 -1.43 16.22 -4.56
N ALA A 2 -1.81 16.02 -3.30
CA ALA A 2 -0.94 15.72 -2.19
C ALA A 2 -1.36 14.43 -1.48
N CYS A 3 -0.43 13.83 -0.71
CA CYS A 3 -0.67 12.69 0.17
C CYS A 3 -1.14 11.42 -0.57
N ASP A 4 -1.68 10.46 0.18
CA ASP A 4 -1.99 9.09 -0.22
C ASP A 4 -3.28 8.96 -1.06
N LYS A 5 -4.41 9.40 -0.52
CA LYS A 5 -5.74 9.20 -1.12
C LYS A 5 -6.10 10.18 -2.24
N PRO A 6 -5.79 11.50 -2.13
CA PRO A 6 -6.19 12.47 -3.13
C PRO A 6 -5.68 12.18 -4.55
N PRO A 7 -4.44 11.71 -4.78
CA PRO A 7 -3.98 11.37 -6.11
C PRO A 7 -4.82 10.27 -6.76
N VAL A 8 -5.16 9.23 -6.01
CA VAL A 8 -5.97 8.10 -6.49
C VAL A 8 -7.40 8.54 -6.75
N GLY A 9 -8.04 9.21 -5.77
CA GLY A 9 -9.41 9.70 -5.94
C GLY A 9 -9.54 10.71 -7.08
N THR A 10 -8.54 11.57 -7.27
CA THR A 10 -8.52 12.51 -8.40
C THR A 10 -8.38 11.77 -9.73
N LEU A 11 -7.45 10.79 -9.82
CA LEU A 11 -7.28 10.00 -11.05
C LEU A 11 -8.53 9.16 -11.35
N SER A 12 -9.16 8.53 -10.34
CA SER A 12 -10.43 7.82 -10.53
C SER A 12 -11.51 8.75 -11.13
N ALA A 13 -11.69 9.94 -10.58
CA ALA A 13 -12.66 10.91 -11.10
C ALA A 13 -12.33 11.37 -12.53
N ILE A 14 -11.05 11.61 -12.83
CA ILE A 14 -10.57 11.95 -14.17
C ILE A 14 -10.86 10.83 -15.16
N LEU A 15 -10.62 9.58 -14.78
CA LEU A 15 -10.89 8.41 -15.62
C LEU A 15 -12.39 8.21 -15.87
N GLU A 16 -13.22 8.37 -14.85
CA GLU A 16 -14.69 8.26 -15.03
C GLU A 16 -15.23 9.38 -15.91
N HIS A 17 -14.73 10.60 -15.77
CA HIS A 17 -15.12 11.75 -16.58
C HIS A 17 -14.56 11.67 -18.01
N ASN A 18 -13.37 11.09 -18.17
CA ASN A 18 -12.67 10.85 -19.43
C ASN A 18 -12.53 12.07 -20.34
N ARG A 19 -12.07 13.18 -19.78
CA ARG A 19 -11.72 14.41 -20.50
C ARG A 19 -10.22 14.67 -20.37
N PRO A 20 -9.58 15.32 -21.38
CA PRO A 20 -8.16 15.66 -21.29
C PRO A 20 -7.80 16.30 -19.95
N ALA A 21 -6.86 15.70 -19.25
CA ALA A 21 -6.43 16.13 -17.92
C ALA A 21 -5.00 15.63 -17.64
N ILE A 22 -4.27 16.37 -16.83
CA ILE A 22 -2.94 16.00 -16.34
C ILE A 22 -2.95 16.14 -14.82
N ILE A 23 -2.35 15.18 -14.12
CA ILE A 23 -2.15 15.28 -12.69
C ILE A 23 -0.80 15.94 -12.41
N MET A 24 -0.79 16.83 -11.44
CA MET A 24 0.43 17.40 -10.89
C MET A 24 0.50 17.12 -9.41
N SER A 25 1.56 16.41 -8.99
CA SER A 25 1.87 16.19 -7.58
C SER A 25 2.37 17.48 -6.92
N ASP A 26 2.16 17.63 -5.62
CA ASP A 26 2.66 18.76 -4.84
C ASP A 26 4.17 18.67 -4.52
N GLY A 27 4.76 17.49 -4.62
CA GLY A 27 6.17 17.22 -4.31
C GLY A 27 6.42 16.77 -2.87
N SER A 28 7.57 16.17 -2.68
CA SER A 28 7.98 15.66 -1.36
C SER A 28 8.55 16.75 -0.48
N ILE A 29 8.30 16.63 0.84
CA ILE A 29 9.01 17.43 1.83
C ILE A 29 10.48 16.98 1.92
N ARG A 30 11.40 17.92 2.15
CA ARG A 30 12.79 17.56 2.47
C ARG A 30 12.88 16.95 3.86
N PRO A 31 13.78 15.98 4.09
CA PRO A 31 14.08 15.51 5.44
C PRO A 31 14.63 16.68 6.28
N GLY A 32 14.32 16.65 7.56
CA GLY A 32 14.94 17.53 8.54
C GLY A 32 16.34 17.07 8.92
N VAL A 33 17.01 17.84 9.77
CA VAL A 33 18.32 17.50 10.33
C VAL A 33 18.27 17.71 11.83
N ASP A 34 18.56 16.67 12.59
CA ASP A 34 18.70 16.79 14.05
C ASP A 34 19.81 17.79 14.38
N SER A 35 19.47 18.85 15.09
CA SER A 35 20.40 19.93 15.45
C SER A 35 21.57 19.46 16.34
N VAL A 36 21.44 18.32 17.01
CA VAL A 36 22.46 17.74 17.90
C VAL A 36 23.33 16.72 17.16
N THR A 37 22.72 15.69 16.56
CA THR A 37 23.46 14.59 15.91
C THR A 37 23.93 14.92 14.50
N LYS A 38 23.30 15.93 13.87
CA LYS A 38 23.49 16.31 12.45
C LYS A 38 23.02 15.23 11.45
N GLU A 39 22.31 14.22 11.92
CA GLU A 39 21.75 13.16 11.06
C GLU A 39 20.43 13.59 10.42
N PRO A 40 20.13 13.12 9.21
CA PRO A 40 18.84 13.32 8.58
C PRO A 40 17.73 12.63 9.38
N ILE A 41 16.64 13.36 9.63
CA ILE A 41 15.47 12.88 10.36
C ILE A 41 14.20 13.16 9.54
N ASP A 42 13.16 12.38 9.79
CA ASP A 42 11.88 12.50 9.10
C ASP A 42 10.69 12.15 10.02
N LEU A 43 9.50 12.11 9.43
CA LEU A 43 8.26 11.74 10.10
C LEU A 43 8.38 10.40 10.85
N ILE A 44 9.01 9.38 10.24
CA ILE A 44 9.16 8.06 10.87
C ILE A 44 10.03 8.16 12.12
N THR A 45 11.11 8.94 12.07
CA THR A 45 11.97 9.21 13.24
C THR A 45 11.15 9.83 14.39
N ALA A 46 10.29 10.80 14.08
CA ALA A 46 9.44 11.44 15.09
C ALA A 46 8.44 10.45 15.71
N TYR A 47 7.77 9.63 14.90
CA TYR A 47 6.83 8.62 15.40
C TYR A 47 7.51 7.51 16.22
N GLN A 48 8.70 7.07 15.85
CA GLN A 48 9.46 6.06 16.61
C GLN A 48 9.84 6.55 18.01
N LEU A 49 9.93 7.86 18.21
CA LEU A 49 10.21 8.47 19.51
C LEU A 49 8.95 8.84 20.30
N ALA A 50 7.75 8.64 19.74
CA ALA A 50 6.50 9.02 20.41
C ALA A 50 6.34 8.35 21.78
N GLY A 51 6.82 7.12 21.95
CA GLY A 51 6.82 6.36 23.22
C GLY A 51 8.03 6.61 24.14
N SER A 52 8.98 7.49 23.76
CA SER A 52 10.15 7.77 24.59
C SER A 52 9.79 8.61 25.81
N ASP A 53 10.45 8.37 26.96
CA ASP A 53 10.31 9.18 28.18
C ASP A 53 11.09 10.50 28.10
N ASP A 54 11.98 10.66 27.09
CA ASP A 54 12.74 11.89 26.89
C ASP A 54 11.92 12.96 26.17
N GLU A 55 11.18 13.74 26.90
CA GLU A 55 10.33 14.84 26.39
C GLU A 55 11.13 15.92 25.65
N VAL A 56 12.40 16.15 26.01
CA VAL A 56 13.27 17.13 25.34
C VAL A 56 13.63 16.62 23.94
N LEU A 57 14.02 15.35 23.82
CA LEU A 57 14.32 14.70 22.57
C LEU A 57 13.07 14.65 21.67
N LYS A 58 11.93 14.21 22.21
CA LYS A 58 10.66 14.15 21.47
C LYS A 58 10.30 15.50 20.86
N LYS A 59 10.31 16.55 21.68
CA LYS A 59 9.98 17.91 21.22
C LYS A 59 10.95 18.40 20.16
N ARG A 60 12.25 18.18 20.33
CA ARG A 60 13.26 18.57 19.37
C ARG A 60 13.03 17.88 18.03
N ILE A 61 12.92 16.55 18.01
CA ILE A 61 12.75 15.78 16.78
C ILE A 61 11.40 16.12 16.11
N ALA A 62 10.32 16.27 16.88
CA ALA A 62 9.03 16.67 16.31
C ALA A 62 9.07 18.05 15.62
N CYS A 63 9.87 18.99 16.13
CA CYS A 63 10.04 20.30 15.52
C CYS A 63 10.98 20.31 14.29
N GLU A 64 11.96 19.39 14.25
CA GLU A 64 13.03 19.42 13.27
C GLU A 64 12.83 18.40 12.12
N ALA A 65 12.00 17.35 12.30
CA ALA A 65 11.88 16.23 11.38
C ALA A 65 11.29 16.58 10.01
N CYS A 66 10.40 17.57 9.96
CA CYS A 66 9.65 17.93 8.74
C CYS A 66 9.65 19.45 8.53
N PRO A 67 10.78 20.05 8.14
CA PRO A 67 10.88 21.49 7.92
C PRO A 67 10.23 21.89 6.58
N GLY A 68 9.35 22.88 6.61
CA GLY A 68 8.73 23.39 5.38
C GLY A 68 7.42 22.72 5.03
N HIS A 69 7.15 22.53 3.74
CA HIS A 69 5.91 21.97 3.20
C HIS A 69 6.19 20.86 2.18
N GLY A 70 5.19 20.03 1.90
CA GLY A 70 5.25 18.93 0.96
C GLY A 70 4.64 17.65 1.55
N SER A 71 4.47 16.66 0.70
CA SER A 71 4.07 15.32 1.10
C SER A 71 5.26 14.49 1.59
N CYS A 72 4.99 13.31 2.14
CA CYS A 72 6.02 12.43 2.74
C CYS A 72 7.27 12.27 1.86
N GLY A 73 8.46 12.33 2.46
CA GLY A 73 9.74 12.30 1.73
C GLY A 73 10.25 10.90 1.36
N GLY A 74 9.83 9.84 2.08
CA GLY A 74 10.24 8.45 1.78
C GLY A 74 9.40 7.81 0.67
N ILE A 75 9.78 6.58 0.27
CA ILE A 75 8.96 5.74 -0.62
C ILE A 75 7.82 5.10 0.19
N PHE A 76 6.97 5.97 0.72
CA PHE A 76 5.71 5.65 1.38
C PHE A 76 4.58 5.66 0.34
N THR A 77 3.33 5.63 0.78
CA THR A 77 2.18 5.55 -0.15
C THR A 77 2.16 6.72 -1.13
N TYR A 78 2.43 7.95 -0.67
CA TYR A 78 2.45 9.11 -1.53
C TYR A 78 3.43 8.96 -2.71
N ASN A 79 4.73 8.79 -2.44
CA ASN A 79 5.74 8.68 -3.51
C ASN A 79 5.59 7.41 -4.34
N THR A 80 5.07 6.32 -3.77
CA THR A 80 4.69 5.14 -4.53
C THR A 80 3.62 5.48 -5.55
N MET A 81 2.55 6.17 -5.14
CA MET A 81 1.44 6.49 -6.04
C MET A 81 1.76 7.61 -7.02
N GLN A 82 2.60 8.59 -6.64
CA GLN A 82 3.07 9.59 -7.60
C GLN A 82 3.95 8.96 -8.70
N THR A 83 4.85 8.05 -8.32
CA THR A 83 5.65 7.28 -9.29
C THR A 83 4.74 6.41 -10.15
N PHE A 84 3.75 5.73 -9.56
CA PHE A 84 2.74 4.96 -10.26
C PHE A 84 2.00 5.80 -11.31
N ILE A 85 1.49 6.98 -10.93
CA ILE A 85 0.76 7.89 -11.81
C ILE A 85 1.66 8.43 -12.93
N GLY A 86 2.93 8.71 -12.64
CA GLY A 86 3.92 9.10 -13.64
C GLY A 86 4.15 7.99 -14.68
N VAL A 87 4.33 6.75 -14.24
CA VAL A 87 4.57 5.59 -15.12
C VAL A 87 3.32 5.16 -15.88
N VAL A 88 2.13 5.28 -15.27
CA VAL A 88 0.86 5.12 -16.00
C VAL A 88 0.73 6.15 -17.13
N GLY A 89 1.43 7.30 -17.03
CA GLY A 89 1.46 8.33 -18.03
C GLY A 89 0.55 9.53 -17.77
N MET A 90 -0.09 9.64 -16.59
CA MET A 90 -0.99 10.74 -16.24
C MET A 90 -0.29 11.94 -15.58
N GLN A 91 1.03 11.85 -15.36
CA GLN A 91 1.94 12.91 -14.95
C GLN A 91 3.24 12.78 -15.72
N PRO A 92 3.85 13.87 -16.23
CA PRO A 92 5.17 13.79 -16.84
C PRO A 92 6.22 13.28 -15.85
N LEU A 93 7.07 12.34 -16.27
CA LEU A 93 8.03 11.64 -15.37
C LEU A 93 9.00 12.60 -14.68
N GLU A 94 9.47 13.62 -15.40
CA GLU A 94 10.38 14.66 -14.88
C GLU A 94 9.77 15.53 -13.77
N MET A 95 8.46 15.46 -13.60
CA MET A 95 7.72 16.22 -12.59
C MET A 95 7.40 15.44 -11.32
N VAL A 96 7.76 14.15 -11.26
CA VAL A 96 7.42 13.25 -10.14
C VAL A 96 8.32 13.51 -8.93
N SER A 97 9.64 13.48 -9.12
CA SER A 97 10.63 13.45 -8.03
C SER A 97 10.93 14.79 -7.34
N PRO A 98 10.81 15.98 -8.02
CA PRO A 98 11.20 17.25 -7.43
C PRO A 98 10.47 17.55 -6.12
N ALA A 99 11.21 18.11 -5.15
CA ALA A 99 10.64 18.56 -3.87
C ALA A 99 9.52 19.58 -4.07
N SER A 100 8.66 19.77 -3.07
CA SER A 100 7.53 20.70 -3.17
C SER A 100 7.97 22.16 -3.35
N GLU A 101 9.10 22.54 -2.80
CA GLU A 101 9.72 23.86 -2.87
C GLU A 101 10.68 24.06 -4.06
N ASP A 102 10.79 23.06 -4.95
CA ASP A 102 11.68 23.14 -6.11
C ASP A 102 11.22 24.22 -7.08
N GLN A 103 12.12 25.12 -7.45
CA GLN A 103 11.81 26.25 -8.34
C GLN A 103 11.25 25.82 -9.69
N ARG A 104 11.65 24.65 -10.21
CA ARG A 104 11.07 24.08 -11.44
C ARG A 104 9.55 24.00 -11.42
N ARG A 105 8.96 23.77 -10.22
CA ARG A 105 7.49 23.70 -10.04
C ARG A 105 6.78 25.02 -10.28
N LEU A 106 7.44 26.14 -10.05
CA LEU A 106 6.89 27.50 -10.25
C LEU A 106 7.26 28.08 -11.60
N GLU A 107 8.47 27.83 -12.08
CA GLU A 107 9.04 28.49 -13.23
C GLU A 107 8.89 27.69 -14.53
N GLU A 108 9.08 26.37 -14.49
CA GLU A 108 9.12 25.54 -15.71
C GLU A 108 7.85 24.72 -15.93
N PHE A 109 7.38 24.02 -14.87
CA PHE A 109 6.32 23.02 -15.01
C PHE A 109 4.99 23.60 -15.48
N PRO A 110 4.53 24.79 -15.06
CA PRO A 110 3.27 25.34 -15.53
C PRO A 110 3.23 25.50 -17.06
N ASN A 111 4.31 26.00 -17.66
CA ASN A 111 4.38 26.18 -19.12
C ASN A 111 4.39 24.85 -19.87
N LYS A 112 5.13 23.85 -19.35
CA LYS A 112 5.13 22.51 -19.93
C LYS A 112 3.75 21.86 -19.84
N LEU A 113 3.08 21.97 -18.68
CA LEU A 113 1.73 21.40 -18.47
C LEU A 113 0.70 22.02 -19.41
N ILE A 114 0.74 23.34 -19.63
CA ILE A 114 -0.13 24.02 -20.61
C ILE A 114 0.11 23.46 -22.01
N THR A 115 1.37 23.28 -22.40
CA THR A 115 1.73 22.72 -23.71
C THR A 115 1.24 21.29 -23.89
N TYR A 116 1.42 20.44 -22.87
CA TYR A 116 0.97 19.05 -22.90
C TYR A 116 -0.56 18.95 -22.92
N LEU A 117 -1.25 19.75 -22.12
CA LEU A 117 -2.72 19.77 -22.11
C LEU A 117 -3.31 20.26 -23.44
N ASP A 118 -2.73 21.30 -24.02
CA ASP A 118 -3.12 21.79 -25.34
C ASP A 118 -2.93 20.70 -26.42
N ASN A 119 -1.81 19.97 -26.35
CA ASN A 119 -1.56 18.82 -27.24
C ASN A 119 -2.60 17.72 -27.05
N MET A 120 -2.95 17.35 -25.80
CA MET A 120 -4.00 16.37 -25.51
C MET A 120 -5.36 16.80 -26.09
N ILE A 121 -5.72 18.07 -25.95
CA ILE A 121 -6.97 18.63 -26.49
C ILE A 121 -6.98 18.56 -28.01
N LYS A 122 -5.90 19.03 -28.68
CA LYS A 122 -5.81 19.05 -30.14
C LYS A 122 -5.86 17.66 -30.78
N ASN A 123 -5.29 16.68 -30.13
CA ASN A 123 -5.23 15.30 -30.63
C ASN A 123 -6.31 14.38 -30.02
N ASP A 124 -7.28 14.93 -29.29
CA ASP A 124 -8.36 14.19 -28.60
C ASP A 124 -7.86 13.05 -27.69
N ILE A 125 -6.67 13.22 -27.07
CA ILE A 125 -6.09 12.23 -26.17
C ILE A 125 -6.83 12.31 -24.83
N LYS A 126 -7.43 11.19 -24.43
CA LYS A 126 -8.22 11.07 -23.21
C LYS A 126 -7.51 10.20 -22.16
N PRO A 127 -7.83 10.37 -20.87
CA PRO A 127 -7.22 9.58 -19.80
C PRO A 127 -7.31 8.05 -20.00
N ARG A 128 -8.41 7.54 -20.57
CA ARG A 128 -8.55 6.10 -20.85
C ARG A 128 -7.74 5.60 -22.04
N ASP A 129 -7.23 6.49 -22.89
CA ASP A 129 -6.28 6.13 -23.94
C ASP A 129 -4.88 5.94 -23.36
N ILE A 130 -4.58 6.59 -22.22
CA ILE A 130 -3.31 6.55 -21.50
C ILE A 130 -3.33 5.42 -20.46
N VAL A 131 -4.38 5.35 -19.65
CA VAL A 131 -4.51 4.37 -18.56
C VAL A 131 -5.06 3.06 -19.11
N THR A 132 -4.15 2.25 -19.62
CA THR A 132 -4.40 0.96 -20.24
C THR A 132 -3.92 -0.19 -19.37
N ARG A 133 -4.25 -1.44 -19.74
CA ARG A 133 -3.69 -2.64 -19.13
C ARG A 133 -2.17 -2.54 -18.98
N ASP A 134 -1.49 -2.24 -20.09
CA ASP A 134 -0.03 -2.24 -20.11
C ASP A 134 0.59 -1.12 -19.29
N SER A 135 -0.01 0.08 -19.28
CA SER A 135 0.47 1.17 -18.44
C SER A 135 0.27 0.91 -16.94
N ILE A 136 -0.84 0.28 -16.55
CA ILE A 136 -1.07 -0.15 -15.15
C ILE A 136 -0.05 -1.23 -14.75
N ARG A 137 0.22 -2.22 -15.63
CA ARG A 137 1.22 -3.26 -15.40
C ARG A 137 2.61 -2.68 -15.22
N ASN A 138 3.02 -1.76 -16.11
CA ASN A 138 4.28 -1.01 -15.96
C ASN A 138 4.39 -0.35 -14.60
N ALA A 139 3.33 0.34 -14.18
CA ALA A 139 3.32 1.07 -12.90
C ALA A 139 3.41 0.13 -11.69
N ILE A 140 2.78 -1.06 -11.73
CA ILE A 140 2.90 -2.08 -10.69
C ILE A 140 4.34 -2.62 -10.62
N ILE A 141 4.97 -2.91 -11.76
CA ILE A 141 6.35 -3.38 -11.82
C ILE A 141 7.31 -2.31 -11.24
N VAL A 142 7.10 -1.05 -11.61
CA VAL A 142 7.89 0.04 -11.02
C VAL A 142 7.64 0.18 -9.52
N ALA A 143 6.40 0.08 -9.05
CA ALA A 143 6.12 0.08 -7.62
C ALA A 143 6.82 -1.05 -6.86
N MET A 144 6.91 -2.25 -7.46
CA MET A 144 7.73 -3.35 -6.92
C MET A 144 9.22 -2.96 -6.88
N SER A 145 9.74 -2.37 -7.97
CA SER A 145 11.16 -2.06 -8.12
C SER A 145 11.68 -0.94 -7.21
N ILE A 146 10.79 -0.11 -6.69
CA ILE A 146 11.15 0.92 -5.71
C ILE A 146 10.90 0.50 -4.26
N GLY A 147 10.51 -0.76 -4.00
CA GLY A 147 10.11 -1.20 -2.67
C GLY A 147 8.88 -0.46 -2.14
N GLY A 148 7.92 -0.19 -3.02
CA GLY A 148 6.76 0.66 -2.78
C GLY A 148 5.81 0.18 -1.68
N SER A 149 4.77 0.96 -1.43
CA SER A 149 3.74 0.69 -0.43
C SER A 149 2.83 -0.48 -0.84
N THR A 150 2.36 -1.24 0.14
CA THR A 150 1.30 -2.25 -0.03
C THR A 150 0.02 -1.65 -0.62
N ASN A 151 -0.22 -0.36 -0.38
CA ASN A 151 -1.41 0.34 -0.85
C ASN A 151 -1.53 0.39 -2.38
N VAL A 152 -0.45 0.08 -3.13
CA VAL A 152 -0.54 -0.06 -4.59
C VAL A 152 -1.56 -1.13 -4.99
N MET A 153 -1.69 -2.23 -4.23
CA MET A 153 -2.66 -3.29 -4.51
C MET A 153 -4.07 -3.00 -3.98
N LEU A 154 -4.26 -1.88 -3.31
CA LEU A 154 -5.57 -1.30 -3.04
C LEU A 154 -5.96 -0.30 -4.15
N HIS A 155 -5.01 0.54 -4.55
CA HIS A 155 -5.25 1.65 -5.46
C HIS A 155 -5.27 1.24 -6.94
N ALA A 156 -4.44 0.29 -7.37
CA ALA A 156 -4.41 -0.16 -8.76
C ALA A 156 -5.72 -0.83 -9.21
N PRO A 157 -6.40 -1.69 -8.42
CA PRO A 157 -7.73 -2.20 -8.76
C PRO A 157 -8.79 -1.10 -8.92
N GLU A 158 -8.80 -0.09 -8.04
CA GLU A 158 -9.73 1.05 -8.15
C GLU A 158 -9.48 1.87 -9.42
N LEU A 159 -8.22 2.14 -9.76
CA LEU A 159 -7.86 2.87 -10.97
C LEU A 159 -8.19 2.07 -12.24
N ALA A 160 -7.99 0.75 -12.22
CA ALA A 160 -8.39 -0.14 -13.32
C ALA A 160 -9.91 -0.11 -13.51
N ARG A 161 -10.70 -0.19 -12.42
CA ARG A 161 -12.16 -0.06 -12.46
C ARG A 161 -12.59 1.28 -13.07
N ALA A 162 -12.01 2.38 -12.62
CA ALA A 162 -12.32 3.72 -13.13
C ALA A 162 -11.92 3.88 -14.61
N ALA A 163 -10.89 3.16 -15.07
CA ALA A 163 -10.50 3.09 -16.48
C ALA A 163 -11.46 2.23 -17.32
N GLY A 164 -12.34 1.43 -16.69
CA GLY A 164 -13.34 0.63 -17.37
C GLY A 164 -13.07 -0.89 -17.40
N TYR A 165 -12.07 -1.36 -16.65
CA TYR A 165 -11.81 -2.79 -16.49
C TYR A 165 -12.69 -3.38 -15.39
N SER A 166 -13.28 -4.55 -15.64
CA SER A 166 -14.27 -5.15 -14.74
C SER A 166 -13.66 -6.08 -13.69
N ASN A 167 -12.54 -6.70 -14.03
CA ASN A 167 -11.86 -7.67 -13.17
C ASN A 167 -10.34 -7.48 -13.24
N PHE A 168 -9.76 -6.92 -12.17
CA PHE A 168 -8.33 -6.65 -12.12
C PHE A 168 -7.47 -7.91 -12.35
N ASN A 169 -7.86 -9.03 -11.74
CA ASN A 169 -7.12 -10.29 -11.82
C ASN A 169 -7.11 -10.89 -13.25
N GLU A 170 -8.19 -10.70 -14.00
CA GLU A 170 -8.30 -11.22 -15.37
C GLU A 170 -7.83 -10.20 -16.41
N ASP A 171 -8.20 -8.94 -16.21
CA ASP A 171 -8.00 -7.90 -17.21
C ASP A 171 -6.61 -7.26 -17.15
N ILE A 172 -6.02 -7.17 -15.96
CA ILE A 172 -4.75 -6.43 -15.72
C ILE A 172 -3.60 -7.39 -15.41
N MET A 173 -3.66 -8.05 -14.24
CA MET A 173 -2.56 -8.90 -13.74
C MET A 173 -3.11 -9.94 -12.77
N SER A 174 -2.86 -11.23 -13.03
CA SER A 174 -3.26 -12.28 -12.11
C SER A 174 -2.45 -12.25 -10.81
N PHE A 175 -3.01 -12.77 -9.73
CA PHE A 175 -2.33 -12.82 -8.44
C PHE A 175 -1.09 -13.70 -8.48
N GLU A 176 -1.12 -14.77 -9.27
CA GLU A 176 0.03 -15.63 -9.52
C GLU A 176 1.12 -14.88 -10.28
N GLU A 177 0.74 -14.13 -11.30
CA GLU A 177 1.67 -13.30 -12.07
C GLU A 177 2.29 -12.22 -11.19
N PHE A 178 1.49 -11.54 -10.37
CA PHE A 178 2.00 -10.57 -9.39
C PHE A 178 3.05 -11.19 -8.47
N ASN A 179 2.74 -12.34 -7.87
CA ASN A 179 3.65 -13.03 -6.97
C ASN A 179 4.90 -13.56 -7.71
N HIS A 180 4.74 -14.04 -8.95
CA HIS A 180 5.87 -14.48 -9.78
C HIS A 180 6.81 -13.31 -10.09
N LEU A 181 6.27 -12.19 -10.57
CA LEU A 181 7.04 -10.97 -10.84
C LEU A 181 7.79 -10.48 -9.62
N SER A 182 7.10 -10.35 -8.49
CA SER A 182 7.69 -9.85 -7.26
C SER A 182 8.72 -10.80 -6.64
N LYS A 183 8.57 -12.13 -6.82
CA LYS A 183 9.47 -13.12 -6.23
C LYS A 183 10.69 -13.42 -7.10
N ASN A 184 10.55 -13.41 -8.43
CA ASN A 184 11.53 -14.02 -9.31
C ASN A 184 12.06 -13.08 -10.39
N VAL A 185 11.42 -11.94 -10.64
CA VAL A 185 11.69 -11.14 -11.85
C VAL A 185 12.06 -9.70 -11.52
N VAL A 186 11.30 -9.02 -10.67
CA VAL A 186 11.45 -7.59 -10.41
C VAL A 186 12.31 -7.35 -9.17
N PRO A 187 13.53 -6.81 -9.33
CA PRO A 187 14.39 -6.46 -8.21
C PRO A 187 14.00 -5.11 -7.58
N VAL A 188 14.51 -4.82 -6.38
CA VAL A 188 14.45 -3.48 -5.79
C VAL A 188 15.68 -2.68 -6.20
N LEU A 189 15.46 -1.50 -6.79
CA LEU A 189 16.49 -0.67 -7.42
C LEU A 189 16.86 0.58 -6.61
N VAL A 190 16.14 0.91 -5.54
CA VAL A 190 16.39 2.13 -4.77
C VAL A 190 16.68 1.82 -3.30
N ASP A 191 17.72 2.43 -2.75
CA ASP A 191 18.05 2.41 -1.32
C ASP A 191 17.32 3.55 -0.61
N ALA A 192 16.00 3.45 -0.52
CA ALA A 192 15.17 4.53 0.01
C ALA A 192 14.33 4.11 1.23
N ARG A 193 14.03 5.09 2.09
CA ARG A 193 13.16 4.90 3.25
C ARG A 193 11.78 4.37 2.85
N PRO A 194 11.19 3.47 3.64
CA PRO A 194 11.50 3.16 5.05
C PRO A 194 12.63 2.14 5.28
N PHE A 195 13.10 1.42 4.27
CA PHE A 195 14.05 0.31 4.44
C PHE A 195 15.49 0.67 4.10
N GLY A 196 15.67 1.74 3.37
CA GLY A 196 16.96 2.29 2.99
C GLY A 196 17.23 3.63 3.67
N LYS A 197 18.21 4.33 3.14
CA LYS A 197 18.77 5.56 3.75
C LYS A 197 18.18 6.83 3.18
N TYR A 198 17.83 6.81 1.88
CA TYR A 198 17.56 7.99 1.09
C TYR A 198 16.07 8.33 1.00
N SER A 199 15.78 9.55 0.60
CA SER A 199 14.44 10.09 0.38
C SER A 199 14.18 10.33 -1.11
N MET A 200 12.97 10.72 -1.49
CA MET A 200 12.64 11.04 -2.87
C MET A 200 13.48 12.21 -3.43
N VAL A 201 13.84 13.18 -2.59
CA VAL A 201 14.69 14.31 -3.03
C VAL A 201 16.12 13.88 -3.31
N ASP A 202 16.61 12.81 -2.68
CA ASP A 202 17.90 12.22 -3.02
C ASP A 202 17.84 11.49 -4.36
N ILE A 203 16.72 10.81 -4.65
CA ILE A 203 16.45 10.22 -5.96
C ILE A 203 16.40 11.30 -7.04
N ASP A 204 15.72 12.43 -6.79
CA ASP A 204 15.70 13.58 -7.70
C ASP A 204 17.11 14.10 -8.00
N ALA A 205 17.95 14.25 -6.99
CA ALA A 205 19.33 14.68 -7.13
C ALA A 205 20.19 13.73 -7.99
N LYS A 206 19.77 12.47 -8.15
CA LYS A 206 20.44 11.47 -9.01
C LYS A 206 19.79 11.36 -10.42
N GLY A 207 18.86 12.21 -10.72
CA GLY A 207 18.22 12.31 -12.02
C GLY A 207 16.74 11.90 -12.03
N GLY A 208 16.18 11.55 -10.88
CA GLY A 208 14.74 11.29 -10.71
C GLY A 208 14.27 9.90 -11.11
N VAL A 209 12.96 9.72 -11.13
CA VAL A 209 12.32 8.43 -11.43
C VAL A 209 12.63 7.91 -12.82
N GLN A 210 12.86 8.78 -13.79
CA GLN A 210 13.19 8.41 -15.16
C GLN A 210 14.47 7.58 -15.28
N VAL A 211 15.38 7.66 -14.29
CA VAL A 211 16.63 6.88 -14.28
C VAL A 211 16.35 5.39 -14.17
N PHE A 212 15.59 4.97 -13.17
CA PHE A 212 15.27 3.55 -13.00
C PHE A 212 14.16 3.07 -13.99
N VAL A 213 13.27 3.96 -14.44
CA VAL A 213 12.31 3.63 -15.49
C VAL A 213 13.04 3.29 -16.80
N LYS A 214 14.08 4.06 -17.17
CA LYS A 214 14.92 3.75 -18.33
C LYS A 214 15.59 2.38 -18.19
N ASP A 215 16.21 2.09 -17.05
CA ASP A 215 16.92 0.84 -16.83
C ASP A 215 15.99 -0.40 -16.86
N LEU A 216 14.75 -0.23 -16.36
CA LEU A 216 13.70 -1.26 -16.47
C LEU A 216 13.22 -1.46 -17.92
N LEU A 217 13.09 -0.37 -18.70
CA LEU A 217 12.78 -0.44 -20.14
C LEU A 217 13.88 -1.14 -20.91
N ASP A 218 15.12 -0.74 -20.70
CA ASP A 218 16.32 -1.33 -21.36
C ASP A 218 16.48 -2.82 -21.01
N SER A 219 15.99 -3.23 -19.84
CA SER A 219 15.97 -4.62 -19.38
C SER A 219 14.77 -5.43 -19.88
N GLY A 220 13.85 -4.82 -20.64
CA GLY A 220 12.65 -5.48 -21.18
C GLY A 220 11.56 -5.76 -20.14
N LEU A 221 11.62 -5.16 -18.97
CA LEU A 221 10.64 -5.36 -17.90
C LEU A 221 9.39 -4.47 -18.06
N LEU A 222 9.47 -3.40 -18.86
CA LEU A 222 8.36 -2.49 -19.12
C LEU A 222 8.01 -2.46 -20.60
N ASN A 223 6.72 -2.20 -20.90
CA ASN A 223 6.24 -1.91 -22.25
C ASN A 223 6.43 -0.42 -22.55
N GLY A 224 7.36 -0.08 -23.43
CA GLY A 224 7.66 1.30 -23.82
C GLY A 224 6.63 1.96 -24.75
N ASN A 225 5.67 1.20 -25.29
CA ASN A 225 4.69 1.71 -26.26
C ASN A 225 3.44 2.31 -25.61
N THR A 226 3.39 2.42 -24.28
CA THR A 226 2.27 3.03 -23.57
C THR A 226 2.26 4.54 -23.78
N LEU A 227 1.09 5.12 -24.13
CA LEU A 227 0.90 6.55 -24.35
C LEU A 227 0.97 7.31 -23.02
N THR A 228 1.44 8.56 -23.03
CA THR A 228 1.50 9.43 -21.87
C THR A 228 0.79 10.77 -22.12
N CYS A 229 0.54 11.53 -21.07
CA CYS A 229 -0.09 12.86 -21.15
C CYS A 229 0.76 13.91 -21.86
N THR A 230 2.03 13.62 -22.17
CA THR A 230 2.86 14.47 -23.02
C THR A 230 2.51 14.32 -24.51
N GLY A 231 1.73 13.28 -24.85
CA GLY A 231 1.44 12.88 -26.24
C GLY A 231 2.49 11.99 -26.84
N GLU A 232 3.52 11.65 -26.08
CA GLU A 232 4.61 10.72 -26.43
C GLU A 232 4.31 9.33 -25.83
N THR A 233 4.88 8.28 -26.41
CA THR A 233 4.99 6.99 -25.73
C THR A 233 6.00 7.07 -24.58
N LEU A 234 5.93 6.14 -23.63
CA LEU A 234 6.89 6.06 -22.52
C LEU A 234 8.34 6.01 -23.03
N ASN A 235 8.57 5.26 -24.12
CA ASN A 235 9.90 5.14 -24.75
C ASN A 235 10.39 6.46 -25.37
N GLU A 236 9.51 7.16 -26.07
CA GLU A 236 9.82 8.49 -26.65
C GLU A 236 10.08 9.52 -25.55
N GLN A 237 9.27 9.52 -24.48
CA GLN A 237 9.46 10.39 -23.32
C GLN A 237 10.82 10.14 -22.63
N ILE A 238 11.19 8.87 -22.40
CA ILE A 238 12.50 8.52 -21.85
C ILE A 238 13.65 8.91 -22.77
N THR A 239 13.48 8.72 -24.08
CA THR A 239 14.48 9.13 -25.08
C THR A 239 14.70 10.63 -25.07
N ARG A 240 13.62 11.43 -25.00
CA ARG A 240 13.69 12.88 -24.92
C ARG A 240 14.33 13.39 -23.61
N LEU A 241 14.04 12.70 -22.50
CA LEU A 241 14.57 13.08 -21.17
C LEU A 241 16.04 12.72 -21.02
N ASP A 242 16.55 11.77 -21.77
CA ASP A 242 17.93 11.27 -21.78
C ASP A 242 18.51 11.11 -20.34
N PRO A 243 17.86 10.31 -19.47
CA PRO A 243 18.29 10.20 -18.09
C PRO A 243 19.65 9.53 -17.98
N LYS A 244 20.41 9.95 -16.96
CA LYS A 244 21.70 9.35 -16.61
C LYS A 244 21.54 7.87 -16.23
N SER A 245 22.63 7.14 -16.30
CA SER A 245 22.69 5.78 -15.75
C SER A 245 22.54 5.78 -14.22
N PRO A 246 22.01 4.69 -13.60
CA PRO A 246 21.98 4.50 -12.16
C PRO A 246 23.37 4.72 -11.53
N ASP A 247 23.40 5.39 -10.35
CA ASP A 247 24.65 5.75 -9.68
C ASP A 247 25.26 4.60 -8.83
N GLY A 248 24.49 3.52 -8.62
CA GLY A 248 24.91 2.37 -7.84
C GLY A 248 24.96 2.61 -6.31
N ASN A 249 24.37 3.69 -5.83
CA ASN A 249 24.33 4.06 -4.41
C ASN A 249 22.91 4.44 -3.95
N VAL A 250 22.26 5.41 -4.61
CA VAL A 250 20.86 5.76 -4.37
C VAL A 250 19.95 4.96 -5.29
N ILE A 251 20.33 4.90 -6.57
CA ILE A 251 19.63 4.15 -7.63
C ILE A 251 20.58 3.09 -8.15
N TYR A 252 20.21 1.83 -8.00
CA TYR A 252 20.98 0.67 -8.41
C TYR A 252 20.52 0.18 -9.79
N PRO A 253 21.42 -0.31 -10.64
CA PRO A 253 21.05 -0.90 -11.93
C PRO A 253 20.38 -2.27 -11.76
N VAL A 254 19.49 -2.63 -12.69
CA VAL A 254 18.82 -3.94 -12.72
C VAL A 254 19.81 -5.11 -12.65
N LYS A 255 20.97 -4.98 -13.29
CA LYS A 255 22.03 -6.01 -13.29
C LYS A 255 22.75 -6.20 -11.95
N LYS A 256 22.67 -5.22 -11.04
CA LYS A 256 23.24 -5.27 -9.69
C LYS A 256 22.33 -4.51 -8.75
N PRO A 257 21.15 -5.07 -8.43
CA PRO A 257 20.10 -4.36 -7.69
C PRO A 257 20.45 -4.17 -6.20
N PHE A 258 19.74 -3.27 -5.55
CA PHE A 258 19.78 -3.10 -4.10
C PHE A 258 19.31 -4.36 -3.37
N LYS A 259 18.23 -5.00 -3.89
CA LYS A 259 17.74 -6.32 -3.45
C LYS A 259 17.31 -7.13 -4.66
N GLU A 260 17.60 -8.42 -4.65
CA GLU A 260 17.33 -9.33 -5.77
C GLU A 260 15.83 -9.52 -6.06
N THR A 261 14.97 -9.32 -5.07
CA THR A 261 13.53 -9.56 -5.22
C THR A 261 12.71 -8.40 -4.71
N GLY A 262 11.60 -8.15 -5.37
CA GLY A 262 10.55 -7.22 -4.91
C GLY A 262 9.95 -7.65 -3.58
N GLY A 263 9.60 -6.68 -2.74
CA GLY A 263 9.20 -6.91 -1.35
C GLY A 263 7.72 -7.19 -1.12
N LEU A 264 6.88 -7.26 -2.15
CA LEU A 264 5.43 -7.42 -2.02
C LEU A 264 4.99 -8.85 -2.29
N ARG A 265 4.04 -9.38 -1.49
CA ARG A 265 3.43 -10.71 -1.70
C ARG A 265 1.93 -10.63 -1.46
N LEU A 266 1.15 -11.14 -2.38
CA LEU A 266 -0.28 -11.39 -2.17
C LEU A 266 -0.45 -12.75 -1.51
N LEU A 267 -1.30 -12.79 -0.47
CA LEU A 267 -1.57 -13.99 0.32
C LEU A 267 -3.03 -14.40 0.15
N GLY A 268 -3.22 -15.69 -0.11
CA GLY A 268 -4.52 -16.36 -0.06
C GLY A 268 -4.68 -17.19 1.21
N GLY A 269 -5.63 -18.12 1.23
CA GLY A 269 -5.86 -19.05 2.36
C GLY A 269 -7.17 -18.79 3.08
N ASN A 270 -7.39 -19.50 4.21
CA ASN A 270 -8.69 -19.42 4.88
C ASN A 270 -8.95 -18.09 5.59
N LEU A 271 -7.93 -17.26 5.81
CA LEU A 271 -8.10 -15.89 6.30
C LEU A 271 -8.22 -14.84 5.18
N SER A 272 -7.78 -15.17 3.98
CA SER A 272 -7.85 -14.29 2.81
C SER A 272 -8.33 -15.04 1.57
N PRO A 273 -9.56 -15.53 1.56
CA PRO A 273 -10.11 -16.29 0.42
C PRO A 273 -10.22 -15.45 -0.85
N GLU A 274 -10.25 -14.13 -0.74
CA GLU A 274 -10.26 -13.20 -1.86
C GLU A 274 -8.86 -12.92 -2.43
N TYR A 275 -7.77 -13.37 -1.79
CA TYR A 275 -6.40 -13.01 -2.15
C TYR A 275 -6.10 -11.50 -2.07
N SER A 276 -6.85 -10.76 -1.29
CA SER A 276 -6.64 -9.32 -1.09
C SER A 276 -5.50 -8.98 -0.14
N SER A 277 -5.12 -9.93 0.73
CA SER A 277 -4.08 -9.71 1.72
C SER A 277 -2.72 -9.48 1.07
N ILE A 278 -2.07 -8.40 1.46
CA ILE A 278 -0.74 -8.07 0.98
C ILE A 278 0.26 -7.98 2.12
N LEU A 279 1.36 -8.67 1.95
CA LEU A 279 2.52 -8.64 2.82
C LEU A 279 3.64 -7.82 2.19
N LYS A 280 4.31 -7.01 2.99
CA LYS A 280 5.57 -6.34 2.62
C LYS A 280 6.74 -7.07 3.26
N LEU A 281 7.60 -7.68 2.42
CA LEU A 281 8.78 -8.45 2.87
C LEU A 281 10.02 -7.60 3.12
N ALA A 282 10.07 -6.40 2.54
CA ALA A 282 11.19 -5.51 2.72
C ALA A 282 11.24 -5.05 4.19
N GLY A 283 12.23 -5.53 4.96
CA GLY A 283 12.37 -5.28 6.40
C GLY A 283 11.90 -6.41 7.31
N VAL A 284 11.52 -7.57 6.77
CA VAL A 284 11.32 -8.78 7.59
C VAL A 284 12.69 -9.36 7.92
N GLU A 285 13.32 -8.81 8.97
CA GLU A 285 14.53 -9.35 9.57
C GLU A 285 14.12 -10.16 10.79
N GLY A 286 14.20 -11.49 10.67
CA GLY A 286 13.87 -12.42 11.76
C GLY A 286 12.42 -12.90 11.81
N GLY A 287 12.15 -13.91 12.61
CA GLY A 287 10.82 -14.48 12.86
C GLY A 287 10.32 -15.50 11.84
N LEU A 288 10.93 -15.58 10.65
CA LEU A 288 10.61 -16.60 9.65
C LEU A 288 11.52 -17.81 9.78
N GLU A 289 10.93 -18.98 9.99
CA GLU A 289 11.62 -20.27 9.94
C GLU A 289 11.26 -20.96 8.61
N ASN A 290 12.23 -21.16 7.73
CA ASN A 290 12.00 -21.74 6.39
C ASN A 290 10.92 -20.97 5.57
N ASN A 291 10.89 -19.64 5.66
CA ASN A 291 9.86 -18.78 5.06
C ASN A 291 8.45 -18.97 5.64
N VAL A 292 8.32 -19.48 6.86
CA VAL A 292 7.05 -19.63 7.56
C VAL A 292 7.11 -18.87 8.88
N PHE A 293 6.08 -18.09 9.17
CA PHE A 293 5.83 -17.51 10.49
C PHE A 293 4.66 -18.24 11.14
N ILE A 294 4.83 -18.64 12.39
CA ILE A 294 3.76 -19.21 13.21
C ILE A 294 3.66 -18.37 14.48
N GLY A 295 2.49 -17.79 14.71
CA GLY A 295 2.25 -16.91 15.86
C GLY A 295 0.91 -17.17 16.52
N LYS A 296 0.73 -16.64 17.73
CA LYS A 296 -0.53 -16.67 18.46
C LYS A 296 -1.27 -15.35 18.26
N ALA A 297 -2.54 -15.42 17.92
CA ALA A 297 -3.37 -14.25 17.72
C ALA A 297 -3.50 -13.45 19.01
N ARG A 298 -3.28 -12.13 18.90
CA ARG A 298 -3.62 -11.11 19.90
C ARG A 298 -4.49 -10.07 19.23
N ILE A 299 -5.75 -9.96 19.65
CA ILE A 299 -6.80 -9.28 18.90
C ILE A 299 -7.11 -7.92 19.51
N PHE A 300 -7.25 -6.93 18.63
CA PHE A 300 -7.70 -5.59 18.95
C PHE A 300 -8.80 -5.17 17.97
N ASP A 301 -9.98 -4.85 18.50
CA ASP A 301 -11.08 -4.33 17.71
C ASP A 301 -10.95 -2.81 17.58
N GLY A 302 -10.24 -2.36 16.56
CA GLY A 302 -9.86 -0.99 16.29
C GLY A 302 -8.45 -0.62 16.76
N GLU A 303 -7.82 0.35 16.07
CA GLU A 303 -6.45 0.82 16.36
C GLU A 303 -6.33 1.38 17.77
N GLN A 304 -7.33 2.14 18.26
CA GLN A 304 -7.26 2.77 19.57
C GLN A 304 -7.05 1.76 20.71
N LYS A 305 -7.71 0.59 20.65
CA LYS A 305 -7.51 -0.45 21.68
C LYS A 305 -6.10 -1.01 21.69
N LEU A 306 -5.47 -1.09 20.51
CA LEU A 306 -4.05 -1.49 20.39
C LEU A 306 -3.14 -0.41 21.00
N LEU A 307 -3.39 0.87 20.70
CA LEU A 307 -2.62 1.98 21.28
C LEU A 307 -2.74 2.03 22.80
N ASP A 308 -3.95 1.88 23.33
CA ASP A 308 -4.20 1.83 24.78
C ASP A 308 -3.45 0.66 25.44
N ALA A 309 -3.41 -0.52 24.78
CA ALA A 309 -2.68 -1.68 25.29
C ALA A 309 -1.16 -1.48 25.23
N LEU A 310 -0.63 -0.85 24.16
CA LEU A 310 0.79 -0.53 24.04
C LEU A 310 1.27 0.47 25.10
N GLU A 311 0.38 1.38 25.52
CA GLU A 311 0.67 2.36 26.55
C GLU A 311 0.57 1.78 27.96
N ASN A 312 -0.49 1.02 28.24
CA ASN A 312 -0.81 0.60 29.61
C ASN A 312 -0.32 -0.80 29.97
N GLU A 313 -0.06 -1.68 28.98
CA GLU A 313 0.22 -3.10 29.19
C GLU A 313 1.32 -3.64 28.23
N PRO A 314 2.42 -2.89 27.98
CA PRO A 314 3.45 -3.28 27.00
C PRO A 314 4.09 -4.63 27.30
N GLU A 315 4.13 -5.04 28.57
CA GLU A 315 4.69 -6.33 29.01
C GLU A 315 3.87 -7.54 28.53
N LYS A 316 2.60 -7.36 28.15
CA LYS A 316 1.73 -8.44 27.68
C LYS A 316 2.01 -8.86 26.22
N PHE A 317 2.76 -8.07 25.46
CA PHE A 317 3.14 -8.44 24.10
C PHE A 317 4.29 -9.44 24.14
N MET A 318 4.08 -10.61 23.56
CA MET A 318 5.02 -11.72 23.64
C MET A 318 5.72 -11.97 22.31
N ASN A 319 6.90 -12.60 22.37
CA ASN A 319 7.59 -13.04 21.16
C ASN A 319 6.71 -13.99 20.33
N LYS A 320 6.66 -13.78 19.01
CA LYS A 320 5.80 -14.48 18.06
C LYS A 320 4.29 -14.27 18.25
N ASP A 321 3.85 -13.19 18.93
CA ASP A 321 2.46 -12.76 18.81
C ASP A 321 2.17 -12.33 17.36
N MET A 322 0.99 -12.72 16.85
CA MET A 322 0.37 -12.12 15.68
C MET A 322 -0.65 -11.09 16.17
N ILE A 323 -0.28 -9.82 16.14
CA ILE A 323 -1.15 -8.71 16.55
C ILE A 323 -2.15 -8.48 15.42
N ILE A 324 -3.44 -8.52 15.73
CA ILE A 324 -4.53 -8.43 14.76
C ILE A 324 -5.38 -7.21 15.09
N VAL A 325 -5.38 -6.21 14.22
CA VAL A 325 -6.28 -5.05 14.29
C VAL A 325 -7.38 -5.26 13.26
N ARG A 326 -8.63 -5.31 13.71
CA ARG A 326 -9.78 -5.60 12.85
C ARG A 326 -10.88 -4.54 13.00
N TYR A 327 -11.85 -4.56 12.08
CA TYR A 327 -12.90 -3.53 11.90
C TYR A 327 -12.36 -2.18 11.41
N GLU A 328 -11.18 -2.18 10.75
CA GLU A 328 -10.56 -1.02 10.11
C GLU A 328 -10.62 -1.10 8.57
N GLY A 329 -11.33 -2.11 8.04
CA GLY A 329 -11.55 -2.29 6.60
C GLY A 329 -12.49 -1.24 5.99
N PRO A 330 -12.81 -1.35 4.69
CA PRO A 330 -13.61 -0.36 3.96
C PRO A 330 -14.96 -0.02 4.60
N VAL A 331 -15.61 -1.00 5.21
CA VAL A 331 -16.90 -0.85 5.90
C VAL A 331 -16.71 -0.52 7.38
N GLY A 332 -15.77 -1.20 8.04
CA GLY A 332 -15.47 -1.01 9.46
C GLY A 332 -14.92 0.39 9.75
N GLY A 333 -13.86 0.77 9.03
CA GLY A 333 -13.21 2.07 9.08
C GLY A 333 -13.39 2.87 7.79
N PRO A 334 -14.52 3.58 7.59
CA PRO A 334 -14.81 4.26 6.32
C PRO A 334 -13.68 5.17 5.86
N GLY A 335 -13.19 4.95 4.63
CA GLY A 335 -12.04 5.64 4.06
C GLY A 335 -10.70 4.97 4.38
N MET A 336 -10.69 3.87 5.13
CA MET A 336 -9.52 3.08 5.50
C MET A 336 -8.34 3.98 5.90
N PRO A 337 -8.38 4.67 7.04
CA PRO A 337 -7.26 5.49 7.50
C PRO A 337 -6.00 4.65 7.63
N GLU A 338 -4.84 5.20 7.26
CA GLU A 338 -3.56 4.52 7.45
C GLU A 338 -3.19 4.49 8.93
N MET A 339 -2.90 3.31 9.45
CA MET A 339 -2.39 3.12 10.81
C MET A 339 -0.86 3.28 10.80
N LEU A 340 -0.35 4.39 11.32
CA LEU A 340 1.07 4.70 11.42
C LEU A 340 1.55 4.67 12.87
N ASP A 341 0.78 5.19 13.82
CA ASP A 341 1.18 5.30 15.22
C ASP A 341 1.37 3.91 15.85
N SER A 342 0.40 3.01 15.66
CA SER A 342 0.47 1.62 16.14
C SER A 342 1.68 0.88 15.59
N THR A 343 1.98 0.99 14.28
CA THR A 343 3.14 0.30 13.68
C THR A 343 4.47 0.84 14.18
N SER A 344 4.54 2.15 14.40
CA SER A 344 5.76 2.80 14.90
C SER A 344 6.04 2.42 16.36
N ARG A 345 5.01 2.43 17.22
CA ARG A 345 5.13 2.02 18.63
C ARG A 345 5.45 0.53 18.77
N ILE A 346 4.84 -0.34 17.96
CA ILE A 346 5.18 -1.77 17.92
C ILE A 346 6.65 -1.96 17.52
N THR A 347 7.13 -1.22 16.52
CA THR A 347 8.53 -1.29 16.10
C THR A 347 9.48 -0.87 17.23
N ALA A 348 9.14 0.18 17.97
CA ALA A 348 9.92 0.62 19.13
C ALA A 348 9.91 -0.44 20.24
N LEU A 349 8.73 -0.97 20.61
CA LEU A 349 8.56 -2.03 21.61
C LEU A 349 9.36 -3.29 21.26
N CYS A 350 9.32 -3.71 19.99
CA CYS A 350 10.06 -4.88 19.52
C CYS A 350 11.58 -4.71 19.69
N ARG A 351 12.09 -3.51 19.38
CA ARG A 351 13.54 -3.19 19.58
C ARG A 351 13.91 -3.16 21.07
N GLU A 352 13.11 -2.52 21.89
CA GLU A 352 13.36 -2.39 23.32
C GLU A 352 13.37 -3.74 24.03
N ARG A 353 12.45 -4.64 23.68
CA ARG A 353 12.27 -5.93 24.36
C ARG A 353 12.91 -7.11 23.65
N ASP A 354 13.58 -6.89 22.51
CA ASP A 354 14.17 -7.94 21.66
C ASP A 354 13.17 -9.07 21.33
N ILE A 355 11.96 -8.67 20.91
CA ILE A 355 10.89 -9.57 20.49
C ILE A 355 10.54 -9.35 19.02
N ILE A 356 10.01 -10.41 18.39
CA ILE A 356 9.52 -10.38 17.02
C ILE A 356 8.02 -10.66 17.05
N VAL A 357 7.23 -9.81 16.43
CA VAL A 357 5.78 -9.97 16.28
C VAL A 357 5.37 -9.82 14.83
N GLY A 358 4.25 -10.46 14.46
CA GLY A 358 3.55 -10.18 13.22
C GLY A 358 2.43 -9.16 13.46
N LEU A 359 2.08 -8.41 12.41
CA LEU A 359 1.01 -7.42 12.45
C LEU A 359 0.05 -7.66 11.27
N MET A 360 -1.24 -7.78 11.53
CA MET A 360 -2.26 -8.09 10.54
C MET A 360 -3.50 -7.22 10.71
N THR A 361 -4.12 -6.77 9.60
CA THR A 361 -5.35 -5.96 9.63
C THR A 361 -6.20 -6.16 8.39
N ASP A 362 -7.52 -6.01 8.54
CA ASP A 362 -8.45 -5.84 7.43
C ASP A 362 -8.47 -4.39 6.87
N GLY A 363 -7.89 -3.45 7.62
CA GLY A 363 -7.58 -2.11 7.17
C GLY A 363 -6.24 -2.05 6.45
N ARG A 364 -5.50 -0.97 6.65
CA ARG A 364 -4.17 -0.77 6.06
C ARG A 364 -3.19 -0.11 7.00
N PHE A 365 -1.94 -0.48 6.87
CA PHE A 365 -0.84 0.17 7.55
C PHE A 365 -0.15 1.17 6.62
N SER A 366 0.46 2.18 7.22
CA SER A 366 1.26 3.16 6.48
C SER A 366 2.42 2.48 5.74
N GLY A 367 2.79 3.03 4.60
CA GLY A 367 3.97 2.60 3.83
C GLY A 367 5.29 2.66 4.60
N GLY A 368 5.33 3.36 5.73
CA GLY A 368 6.46 3.42 6.67
C GLY A 368 6.57 2.24 7.64
N SER A 369 5.63 1.29 7.63
CA SER A 369 5.64 0.14 8.54
C SER A 369 6.79 -0.83 8.24
N VAL A 370 7.40 -1.38 9.30
CA VAL A 370 8.55 -2.30 9.26
C VAL A 370 8.16 -3.61 9.96
N GLY A 371 8.72 -4.74 9.49
CA GLY A 371 8.48 -6.07 10.06
C GLY A 371 7.53 -6.93 9.22
N LEU A 372 6.98 -7.99 9.81
CA LEU A 372 5.98 -8.86 9.19
C LEU A 372 4.61 -8.17 9.25
N VAL A 373 4.27 -7.40 8.23
CA VAL A 373 3.07 -6.55 8.19
C VAL A 373 2.16 -6.99 7.06
N ILE A 374 0.94 -7.39 7.39
CA ILE A 374 -0.08 -7.89 6.47
C ILE A 374 -1.29 -6.96 6.52
N GLY A 375 -1.58 -6.28 5.42
CA GLY A 375 -2.76 -5.43 5.28
C GLY A 375 -3.81 -6.03 4.36
N HIS A 376 -4.97 -5.36 4.32
CA HIS A 376 -6.07 -5.61 3.38
C HIS A 376 -6.65 -7.04 3.47
N VAL A 377 -6.64 -7.64 4.67
CA VAL A 377 -7.18 -9.00 4.86
C VAL A 377 -8.68 -8.97 4.56
N GLY A 378 -9.07 -9.68 3.53
CA GLY A 378 -10.45 -9.70 3.04
C GLY A 378 -11.01 -11.08 2.76
N PRO A 379 -12.35 -11.20 2.94
CA PRO A 379 -13.32 -10.19 3.39
C PRO A 379 -13.05 -9.66 4.79
N GLU A 380 -13.32 -8.34 5.01
CA GLU A 380 -13.08 -7.67 6.29
C GLU A 380 -13.99 -8.16 7.44
N ALA A 381 -13.60 -7.89 8.68
CA ALA A 381 -14.35 -8.30 9.87
C ALA A 381 -15.77 -7.71 9.93
N ALA A 382 -15.95 -6.46 9.49
CA ALA A 382 -17.24 -5.76 9.54
C ALA A 382 -18.32 -6.39 8.67
N VAL A 383 -17.96 -7.17 7.66
CA VAL A 383 -18.89 -7.93 6.82
C VAL A 383 -18.89 -9.44 7.14
N GLY A 384 -18.32 -9.85 8.26
CA GLY A 384 -18.26 -11.24 8.71
C GLY A 384 -17.18 -12.07 8.03
N GLY A 385 -16.15 -11.42 7.50
CA GLY A 385 -14.99 -12.10 6.96
C GLY A 385 -14.23 -12.91 8.01
N PRO A 386 -13.38 -13.85 7.58
CA PRO A 386 -12.70 -14.78 8.47
C PRO A 386 -11.86 -14.13 9.58
N ILE A 387 -11.28 -12.96 9.32
CA ILE A 387 -10.53 -12.20 10.31
C ILE A 387 -11.39 -11.81 11.53
N GLY A 388 -12.70 -11.56 11.31
CA GLY A 388 -13.68 -11.29 12.36
C GLY A 388 -13.99 -12.50 13.25
N LEU A 389 -13.64 -13.71 12.80
CA LEU A 389 -13.93 -14.97 13.49
C LEU A 389 -12.75 -15.49 14.33
N ILE A 390 -11.58 -14.86 14.24
CA ILE A 390 -10.39 -15.22 15.03
C ILE A 390 -10.65 -14.91 16.51
N LYS A 391 -10.19 -15.79 17.40
CA LYS A 391 -10.19 -15.58 18.86
C LYS A 391 -8.75 -15.45 19.37
N ASP A 392 -8.57 -14.81 20.52
CA ASP A 392 -7.25 -14.71 21.16
C ASP A 392 -6.60 -16.08 21.31
N LYS A 393 -5.29 -16.15 21.10
CA LYS A 393 -4.44 -17.35 21.13
C LYS A 393 -4.71 -18.35 20.01
N ASP A 394 -5.56 -18.08 19.03
CA ASP A 394 -5.62 -18.88 17.80
C ASP A 394 -4.24 -18.89 17.13
N GLU A 395 -3.93 -19.97 16.45
CA GLU A 395 -2.68 -20.10 15.73
C GLU A 395 -2.80 -19.56 14.33
N ILE A 396 -1.93 -18.59 14.01
CA ILE A 396 -1.85 -17.96 12.71
C ILE A 396 -0.57 -18.40 12.01
N VAL A 397 -0.71 -18.92 10.81
CA VAL A 397 0.39 -19.39 9.96
C VAL A 397 0.47 -18.53 8.70
N VAL A 398 1.62 -17.90 8.48
CA VAL A 398 1.97 -17.20 7.25
C VAL A 398 3.02 -18.02 6.52
N ASP A 399 2.64 -18.68 5.44
CA ASP A 399 3.54 -19.54 4.64
C ASP A 399 3.88 -18.83 3.31
N LEU A 400 5.10 -18.30 3.21
CA LEU A 400 5.59 -17.58 2.03
C LEU A 400 6.00 -18.52 0.89
N ASN A 401 6.16 -19.81 1.16
CA ASN A 401 6.42 -20.79 0.10
C ASN A 401 5.14 -21.05 -0.71
N LYS A 402 4.00 -21.06 0.01
CA LYS A 402 2.66 -21.27 -0.57
C LYS A 402 1.89 -19.97 -0.82
N ASN A 403 2.39 -18.82 -0.35
CA ASN A 403 1.69 -17.54 -0.30
C ASN A 403 0.32 -17.65 0.38
N THR A 404 0.29 -18.26 1.58
CA THR A 404 -0.96 -18.46 2.32
C THR A 404 -0.94 -17.85 3.71
N LEU A 405 -2.13 -17.38 4.11
CA LEU A 405 -2.46 -16.86 5.44
C LEU A 405 -3.56 -17.72 6.04
N THR A 406 -3.27 -18.39 7.15
CA THR A 406 -4.14 -19.43 7.70
C THR A 406 -4.33 -19.26 9.20
N CYS A 407 -5.57 -19.35 9.67
CA CYS A 407 -5.90 -19.63 11.07
C CYS A 407 -6.20 -21.11 11.20
N THR A 408 -5.39 -21.82 12.00
CA THR A 408 -5.47 -23.28 12.14
C THR A 408 -6.82 -23.72 12.69
N GLN A 409 -7.38 -22.99 13.65
CA GLN A 409 -8.67 -23.32 14.26
C GLN A 409 -9.85 -23.20 13.27
N LEU A 410 -9.77 -22.28 12.32
CA LEU A 410 -10.82 -22.10 11.30
C LEU A 410 -10.76 -23.16 10.16
N LEU A 411 -9.82 -24.10 10.21
CA LEU A 411 -9.82 -25.27 9.34
C LEU A 411 -10.83 -26.34 9.81
N ASP A 412 -11.21 -26.33 11.08
CA ASP A 412 -12.30 -27.17 11.61
C ASP A 412 -13.67 -26.55 11.25
N GLU A 413 -14.46 -27.32 10.50
CA GLU A 413 -15.78 -26.87 10.02
C GLU A 413 -16.78 -26.58 11.15
N ASN A 414 -16.68 -27.29 12.27
CA ASN A 414 -17.58 -27.10 13.39
C ASN A 414 -17.25 -25.79 14.10
N ILE A 415 -15.97 -25.54 14.35
CA ILE A 415 -15.48 -24.28 14.93
C ILE A 415 -15.83 -23.10 14.02
N LEU A 416 -15.58 -23.22 12.72
CA LEU A 416 -15.92 -22.18 11.75
C LEU A 416 -17.41 -21.85 11.76
N ARG A 417 -18.26 -22.89 11.74
CA ARG A 417 -19.72 -22.72 11.76
C ARG A 417 -20.23 -22.11 13.07
N GLU A 418 -19.70 -22.57 14.21
CA GLU A 418 -20.01 -21.99 15.52
C GLU A 418 -19.69 -20.50 15.56
N ARG A 419 -18.45 -20.13 15.22
CA ARG A 419 -18.00 -18.73 15.27
C ARG A 419 -18.74 -17.82 14.26
N LYS A 420 -19.13 -18.35 13.09
CA LYS A 420 -20.01 -17.64 12.14
C LYS A 420 -21.37 -17.37 12.73
N ASN A 421 -21.97 -18.35 13.40
CA ASN A 421 -23.27 -18.20 14.06
C ASN A 421 -23.19 -17.19 15.22
N ASP A 422 -22.12 -17.25 16.03
CA ASP A 422 -21.88 -16.27 17.10
C ASP A 422 -21.78 -14.86 16.55
N TRP A 423 -20.94 -14.66 15.51
CA TRP A 423 -20.77 -13.35 14.85
C TRP A 423 -22.11 -12.84 14.30
N LYS A 424 -22.84 -13.70 13.59
CA LYS A 424 -24.15 -13.34 13.03
C LYS A 424 -25.13 -12.92 14.11
N LYS A 425 -25.20 -13.67 15.22
CA LYS A 425 -26.06 -13.33 16.35
C LYS A 425 -25.73 -11.95 16.92
N ILE A 426 -24.44 -11.64 17.12
CA ILE A 426 -24.00 -10.33 17.60
C ILE A 426 -24.46 -9.21 16.66
N VAL A 427 -24.37 -9.41 15.36
CA VAL A 427 -24.79 -8.43 14.34
C VAL A 427 -26.30 -8.28 14.31
N ASP A 428 -27.05 -9.39 14.35
CA ASP A 428 -28.51 -9.39 14.36
C ASP A 428 -29.06 -8.70 15.62
N ASP A 429 -28.44 -8.94 16.79
CA ASP A 429 -28.78 -8.30 18.08
C ASP A 429 -28.43 -6.80 18.10
N ASN A 430 -27.56 -6.33 17.19
CA ASN A 430 -27.08 -4.94 17.11
C ASN A 430 -27.48 -4.25 15.78
N ASN A 431 -28.73 -4.45 15.35
CA ASN A 431 -29.31 -3.77 14.19
C ASN A 431 -28.53 -3.95 12.86
N GLY A 432 -27.91 -5.10 12.66
CA GLY A 432 -27.23 -5.44 11.42
C GLY A 432 -25.78 -4.94 11.31
N LEU A 433 -25.20 -4.44 12.41
CA LEU A 433 -23.82 -3.98 12.44
C LEU A 433 -23.11 -4.52 13.69
N HIS A 434 -21.88 -5.01 13.55
CA HIS A 434 -21.11 -5.48 14.70
C HIS A 434 -20.78 -4.31 15.65
N PRO A 435 -20.89 -4.46 16.99
CA PRO A 435 -20.63 -3.37 17.96
C PRO A 435 -19.23 -2.78 17.90
N SER A 436 -18.24 -3.56 17.45
CA SER A 436 -16.85 -3.11 17.27
C SER A 436 -16.65 -2.22 16.05
N VAL A 437 -17.64 -2.13 15.17
CA VAL A 437 -17.60 -1.19 14.04
C VAL A 437 -17.77 0.23 14.56
N GLY A 438 -16.79 1.08 14.32
CA GLY A 438 -16.81 2.47 14.77
C GLY A 438 -18.05 3.24 14.31
N ILE A 439 -18.44 4.24 15.09
CA ILE A 439 -19.57 5.11 14.77
C ILE A 439 -19.21 5.98 13.57
N ALA A 440 -20.02 5.91 12.50
CA ALA A 440 -19.94 6.85 11.39
C ALA A 440 -20.91 8.00 11.68
N ASP A 441 -20.47 8.97 12.45
CA ASP A 441 -21.27 10.07 12.99
C ASP A 441 -21.57 11.18 11.96
N THR A 442 -20.93 11.14 10.79
CA THR A 442 -21.19 12.08 9.70
C THR A 442 -21.93 11.43 8.53
N ARG A 443 -22.69 12.24 7.78
CA ARG A 443 -23.38 11.78 6.55
C ARG A 443 -22.37 11.24 5.53
N LEU A 444 -21.18 11.84 5.44
CA LEU A 444 -20.14 11.42 4.52
C LEU A 444 -19.61 10.03 4.88
N LEU A 445 -19.21 9.82 6.13
CA LEU A 445 -18.71 8.52 6.60
C LEU A 445 -19.76 7.41 6.46
N ASN A 446 -21.04 7.71 6.74
CA ASN A 446 -22.14 6.75 6.51
C ASN A 446 -22.29 6.41 5.03
N ARG A 447 -22.17 7.39 4.13
CA ARG A 447 -22.24 7.14 2.69
C ARG A 447 -21.04 6.30 2.22
N MET A 448 -19.84 6.61 2.68
CA MET A 448 -18.63 5.82 2.38
C MET A 448 -18.82 4.37 2.82
N ARG A 449 -19.22 4.14 4.07
CA ARG A 449 -19.50 2.80 4.60
C ARG A 449 -20.54 2.03 3.77
N SER A 450 -21.64 2.68 3.42
CA SER A 450 -22.75 2.01 2.71
C SER A 450 -22.44 1.65 1.27
N SER A 451 -21.43 2.31 0.66
CA SER A 451 -21.04 2.10 -0.74
C SER A 451 -19.65 1.47 -0.89
N ALA A 452 -18.92 1.25 0.20
CA ALA A 452 -17.59 0.67 0.15
C ALA A 452 -17.61 -0.76 -0.40
N VAL A 453 -16.69 -1.05 -1.30
CA VAL A 453 -16.43 -2.40 -1.82
C VAL A 453 -15.25 -3.05 -1.10
N SER A 454 -15.08 -4.38 -1.23
CA SER A 454 -13.95 -5.09 -0.64
C SER A 454 -12.61 -4.56 -1.15
N ALA A 455 -11.56 -4.75 -0.33
CA ALA A 455 -10.19 -4.38 -0.65
C ALA A 455 -9.68 -4.96 -1.98
N ILE A 456 -10.14 -6.18 -2.36
CA ILE A 456 -9.81 -6.80 -3.65
C ILE A 456 -10.25 -5.97 -4.86
N TYR A 457 -11.29 -5.17 -4.70
CA TYR A 457 -11.83 -4.27 -5.72
C TYR A 457 -11.39 -2.81 -5.51
N GLY A 458 -10.41 -2.57 -4.63
CA GLY A 458 -9.83 -1.25 -4.40
C GLY A 458 -10.45 -0.44 -3.27
N ALA A 459 -11.38 -1.00 -2.49
CA ALA A 459 -12.03 -0.34 -1.34
C ALA A 459 -12.70 1.00 -1.67
N GLY A 460 -12.97 1.27 -2.95
CA GLY A 460 -13.66 2.47 -3.42
C GLY A 460 -15.15 2.49 -3.07
N MET A 461 -15.84 3.56 -3.44
CA MET A 461 -17.30 3.64 -3.33
C MET A 461 -17.95 3.17 -4.64
N HIS A 462 -18.89 2.22 -4.56
CA HIS A 462 -19.63 1.73 -5.71
C HIS A 462 -21.14 1.81 -5.47
N PRO A 463 -21.94 2.27 -6.46
CA PRO A 463 -23.39 2.41 -6.30
C PRO A 463 -24.10 1.07 -6.08
N ASP A 464 -23.58 -0.02 -6.66
CA ASP A 464 -24.14 -1.37 -6.52
C ASP A 464 -23.20 -2.26 -5.67
N ARG A 465 -23.19 -2.00 -4.38
CA ARG A 465 -22.38 -2.76 -3.41
C ARG A 465 -22.64 -4.27 -3.45
N LYS A 466 -23.87 -4.70 -3.72
CA LYS A 466 -24.25 -6.13 -3.70
C LYS A 466 -23.51 -6.97 -4.73
N VAL A 467 -23.10 -6.34 -5.83
CA VAL A 467 -22.31 -7.00 -6.89
C VAL A 467 -20.88 -7.31 -6.44
N TRP A 468 -20.34 -6.52 -5.50
CA TRP A 468 -18.92 -6.49 -5.19
C TRP A 468 -18.56 -7.11 -3.84
N ILE A 469 -19.50 -7.25 -2.94
CA ILE A 469 -19.26 -7.82 -1.61
C ILE A 469 -20.05 -9.12 -1.49
N PRO A 470 -19.39 -10.29 -1.39
CA PRO A 470 -20.05 -11.54 -1.07
C PRO A 470 -20.87 -11.39 0.21
N ASP A 471 -22.10 -11.90 0.23
CA ASP A 471 -22.84 -11.96 1.50
C ASP A 471 -22.05 -12.85 2.48
N PRO A 472 -21.61 -12.31 3.62
CA PRO A 472 -20.83 -13.09 4.58
C PRO A 472 -21.53 -14.35 5.05
N ARG A 473 -22.87 -14.36 4.93
CA ARG A 473 -23.72 -15.54 5.27
C ARG A 473 -23.63 -16.65 4.22
N GLU A 474 -23.18 -16.34 3.02
CA GLU A 474 -23.04 -17.26 1.88
C GLU A 474 -21.61 -17.78 1.67
N ILE A 475 -20.61 -17.30 2.46
CA ILE A 475 -19.24 -17.76 2.36
C ILE A 475 -19.21 -19.27 2.68
N LYS A 476 -18.89 -20.09 1.69
CA LYS A 476 -18.84 -21.55 1.78
C LYS A 476 -17.40 -22.02 2.05
N LYS A 477 -17.24 -23.26 2.46
CA LYS A 477 -15.91 -23.88 2.63
C LYS A 477 -15.06 -23.83 1.37
N SER A 478 -15.68 -23.98 0.19
CA SER A 478 -15.03 -23.84 -1.13
C SER A 478 -14.33 -22.49 -1.32
N ASP A 479 -14.80 -21.45 -0.62
CA ASP A 479 -14.27 -20.10 -0.72
C ASP A 479 -12.95 -19.93 0.08
N PHE A 480 -12.68 -20.87 1.00
CA PHE A 480 -11.45 -20.94 1.78
C PHE A 480 -10.41 -21.90 1.21
N ILE A 481 -10.76 -22.68 0.20
CA ILE A 481 -9.80 -23.55 -0.48
C ILE A 481 -9.34 -22.81 -1.71
N PRO A 482 -8.03 -22.51 -1.88
CA PRO A 482 -7.54 -22.03 -3.14
C PRO A 482 -8.06 -22.98 -4.23
N LYS A 483 -8.88 -22.47 -5.15
CA LYS A 483 -9.18 -23.23 -6.37
C LYS A 483 -7.82 -23.61 -6.89
N ASN A 484 -7.54 -24.91 -7.03
CA ASN A 484 -6.25 -25.44 -7.45
C ASN A 484 -5.81 -24.72 -8.72
N ILE A 485 -4.98 -23.69 -8.56
CA ILE A 485 -4.44 -22.85 -9.61
C ILE A 485 -3.27 -23.59 -10.29
N TYR A 486 -2.94 -24.75 -9.74
CA TYR A 486 -1.97 -25.71 -10.28
C TYR A 486 -2.67 -26.94 -10.85
N LYS A 487 -3.41 -26.78 -11.93
CA LYS A 487 -3.63 -27.87 -12.86
C LYS A 487 -2.91 -27.53 -14.16
N ASN A 488 -1.71 -28.11 -14.25
CA ASN A 488 -0.80 -28.28 -15.40
C ASN A 488 -0.22 -27.00 -16.00
#